data_1cd02984fbd91dd6d96c19b1c7035287
#
_entry.id   1cd02984fbd91dd6d96c19b1c7035287
#
_cell.length_a   1.000
_cell.length_b   1.000
_cell.length_c   1.000
_cell.angle_alpha   90.00
_cell.angle_beta   90.00
_cell.angle_gamma   90.00
#
_symmetry.space_group_name_H-M   'P 1'
#
loop_
_entity.id
_entity.type
_entity.pdbx_description
1 polymer ?
#
loop_
_entity_poly.entity_id
_entity_poly.type
_entity_poly.pdbx_seq_one_letter_code
_entity_poly.pdbx_strand_id
1 'polypeptide(L)'
;MGILNQVTGKNQSGDERAVLVQHLTAGVAFTPAVGDPAADERRVRIAVTVEEGPQTRIGQVTFVGASAFSDAELRGQIVGLPGRPFSDVEVAADRDKLDQEYRNRGFDAVVITPRVELRNTDTEADVVFTIAEGPQAIVDHIVVIGNRRTKTATIERELMIKAGQPLDAAALVESQQRLGALGLFRRIQITPVAHPGEARRDVIVQVEEAPPTTLGYGGGVEGGLRLRPTGESGQAQERFEVAPRGFFEVGRRNLWGKNRAVNLFGRVSLRSRDVVAPDGTLQPSDGGYGFNEYRLYATYREPKIWGSGADLLVTGIVNQAVRSSFNFITREARAEAGTRLSSRYSVAGR
;
A
#
# COMPACT_ATOMS: atom_id res chain seq x y z
N MET A 1 33.75 1.18 26.75
CA MET A 1 32.71 1.84 25.95
C MET A 1 33.17 1.69 24.48
N GLY A 2 32.85 0.52 23.90
CA GLY A 2 33.27 0.17 22.56
C GLY A 2 32.20 0.60 21.56
N ILE A 3 32.60 1.46 20.62
CA ILE A 3 31.77 1.86 19.49
C ILE A 3 31.89 0.77 18.44
N LEU A 4 30.86 -0.04 18.24
CA LEU A 4 30.73 -0.97 17.12
C LEU A 4 30.49 -0.15 15.84
N ASN A 5 31.51 0.01 15.01
CA ASN A 5 31.37 0.54 13.67
C ASN A 5 31.26 -0.65 12.70
N GLN A 6 30.12 -0.79 12.00
CA GLN A 6 30.03 -1.66 10.84
C GLN A 6 30.90 -1.08 9.71
N VAL A 7 31.91 -1.84 9.29
CA VAL A 7 32.68 -1.53 8.09
C VAL A 7 32.21 -2.43 6.97
N THR A 8 31.51 -1.86 5.98
CA THR A 8 31.17 -2.56 4.74
C THR A 8 32.36 -2.55 3.80
N GLY A 9 32.94 -3.71 3.53
CA GLY A 9 34.03 -3.89 2.58
C GLY A 9 33.65 -4.80 1.42
N LYS A 10 34.10 -4.48 0.20
CA LYS A 10 34.01 -5.40 -0.95
C LYS A 10 35.23 -6.32 -0.94
N ASN A 11 34.99 -7.62 -0.98
CA ASN A 11 36.05 -8.58 -1.22
C ASN A 11 36.43 -8.61 -2.72
N GLN A 12 37.54 -9.28 -3.07
CA GLN A 12 38.03 -9.36 -4.45
C GLN A 12 37.09 -10.03 -5.45
N SER A 13 36.02 -10.66 -4.99
CA SER A 13 34.94 -11.26 -5.81
C SER A 13 33.69 -10.36 -5.98
N GLY A 14 33.68 -9.15 -5.42
CA GLY A 14 32.60 -8.18 -5.62
C GLY A 14 31.32 -8.45 -4.80
N ASP A 15 31.35 -9.38 -3.88
CA ASP A 15 30.22 -9.75 -3.03
C ASP A 15 30.20 -8.89 -1.75
N GLU A 16 29.10 -8.18 -1.50
CA GLU A 16 28.92 -7.38 -0.28
C GLU A 16 28.51 -8.30 0.87
N ARG A 17 29.44 -8.60 1.76
CA ARG A 17 29.16 -9.32 3.00
C ARG A 17 29.43 -8.41 4.19
N ALA A 18 28.46 -8.34 5.12
CA ALA A 18 28.71 -7.77 6.43
C ALA A 18 29.66 -8.70 7.19
N VAL A 19 30.88 -8.26 7.41
CA VAL A 19 31.88 -8.97 8.21
C VAL A 19 31.80 -8.40 9.63
N LEU A 20 31.45 -9.22 10.60
CA LEU A 20 31.51 -8.86 12.02
C LEU A 20 32.99 -8.95 12.45
N VAL A 21 33.61 -7.81 12.62
CA VAL A 21 35.02 -7.75 13.10
C VAL A 21 34.96 -7.69 14.63
N GLN A 22 35.30 -8.78 15.30
CA GLN A 22 35.32 -8.85 16.77
C GLN A 22 36.57 -8.18 17.39
N HIS A 23 37.67 -8.04 16.64
CA HIS A 23 38.85 -7.29 17.06
C HIS A 23 39.38 -6.43 15.92
N LEU A 24 39.17 -5.13 16.02
CA LEU A 24 39.69 -4.14 15.09
C LEU A 24 40.95 -3.53 15.71
N THR A 25 42.13 -4.00 15.28
CA THR A 25 43.38 -3.28 15.53
C THR A 25 43.56 -2.29 14.38
N ALA A 26 43.04 -1.08 14.54
CA ALA A 26 43.16 -0.03 13.53
C ALA A 26 44.47 0.72 13.75
N GLY A 27 45.48 0.46 12.92
CA GLY A 27 46.63 1.32 12.78
C GLY A 27 46.32 2.45 11.79
N VAL A 28 46.09 3.67 12.25
CA VAL A 28 45.92 4.83 11.36
C VAL A 28 47.29 5.40 11.07
N ALA A 29 47.87 5.12 9.88
CA ALA A 29 49.07 5.75 9.40
C ALA A 29 48.70 7.00 8.59
N PHE A 30 49.02 8.18 9.12
CA PHE A 30 48.97 9.42 8.37
C PHE A 30 50.20 9.59 7.52
N THR A 31 50.11 9.43 6.23
CA THR A 31 51.16 9.83 5.29
C THR A 31 50.73 11.16 4.65
N PRO A 32 51.46 12.26 4.89
CA PRO A 32 51.19 13.50 4.18
C PRO A 32 51.46 13.26 2.68
N ALA A 33 50.50 13.53 1.83
CA ALA A 33 50.72 13.51 0.39
C ALA A 33 51.71 14.63 0.04
N VAL A 34 52.88 14.26 -0.53
CA VAL A 34 53.81 15.21 -1.13
C VAL A 34 53.12 15.71 -2.41
N GLY A 35 52.57 16.89 -2.37
CA GLY A 35 51.88 17.57 -3.46
C GLY A 35 52.27 19.04 -3.50
N ASP A 36 52.19 19.60 -4.67
CA ASP A 36 52.49 20.98 -5.08
C ASP A 36 52.01 22.01 -4.05
N PRO A 37 52.87 22.94 -3.58
CA PRO A 37 52.51 23.96 -2.57
C PRO A 37 51.49 25.00 -3.03
N ALA A 38 50.96 24.93 -4.25
CA ALA A 38 49.95 25.85 -4.79
C ALA A 38 48.48 25.38 -4.64
N ALA A 39 48.23 24.17 -4.14
CA ALA A 39 46.85 23.68 -3.93
C ALA A 39 46.43 23.79 -2.48
N ASP A 40 45.44 24.61 -2.21
CA ASP A 40 44.84 24.85 -0.89
C ASP A 40 44.00 23.64 -0.35
N GLU A 41 44.07 22.48 -1.02
CA GLU A 41 43.44 21.24 -0.62
C GLU A 41 44.46 20.24 -0.06
N ARG A 42 44.47 20.09 1.26
CA ARG A 42 45.22 19.01 1.94
C ARG A 42 44.49 17.69 1.76
N ARG A 43 44.88 16.90 0.77
CA ARG A 43 44.39 15.53 0.61
C ARG A 43 45.08 14.61 1.60
N VAL A 44 44.31 14.03 2.51
CA VAL A 44 44.78 13.02 3.45
C VAL A 44 44.36 11.65 2.92
N ARG A 45 45.34 10.74 2.72
CA ARG A 45 45.06 9.34 2.42
C ARG A 45 45.04 8.57 3.74
N ILE A 46 43.87 8.02 4.10
CA ILE A 46 43.71 7.14 5.25
C ILE A 46 43.81 5.69 4.74
N ALA A 47 44.82 4.94 5.17
CA ALA A 47 44.92 3.51 4.95
C ALA A 47 44.50 2.82 6.25
N VAL A 48 43.45 2.01 6.19
CA VAL A 48 42.99 1.18 7.31
C VAL A 48 43.41 -0.26 6.99
N THR A 49 44.26 -0.83 7.81
CA THR A 49 44.62 -2.24 7.74
C THR A 49 43.78 -2.99 8.75
N VAL A 50 43.02 -3.97 8.31
CA VAL A 50 42.15 -4.81 9.14
C VAL A 50 42.75 -6.20 9.17
N GLU A 51 43.07 -6.69 10.36
CA GLU A 51 43.40 -8.09 10.58
C GLU A 51 42.14 -8.81 11.03
N GLU A 52 41.57 -9.63 10.14
CA GLU A 52 40.39 -10.42 10.43
C GLU A 52 40.79 -11.62 11.31
N GLY A 53 40.18 -11.72 12.49
CA GLY A 53 40.27 -12.90 13.33
C GLY A 53 39.54 -14.11 12.75
N PRO A 54 39.61 -15.29 13.40
CA PRO A 54 38.85 -16.45 12.97
C PRO A 54 37.34 -16.17 13.02
N GLN A 55 36.62 -16.60 11.98
CA GLN A 55 35.16 -16.42 11.90
C GLN A 55 34.44 -17.27 12.95
N THR A 56 33.71 -16.62 13.86
CA THR A 56 32.83 -17.32 14.81
C THR A 56 31.62 -17.92 14.08
N ARG A 57 31.29 -19.17 14.38
CA ARG A 57 30.13 -19.85 13.81
C ARG A 57 29.13 -20.23 14.93
N ILE A 58 27.86 -20.35 14.56
CA ILE A 58 26.84 -20.84 15.48
C ILE A 58 27.07 -22.33 15.72
N GLY A 59 27.29 -22.70 17.01
CA GLY A 59 27.43 -24.08 17.46
C GLY A 59 26.07 -24.72 17.64
N GLN A 60 25.41 -24.41 18.75
CA GLN A 60 24.07 -24.91 19.04
C GLN A 60 23.06 -23.76 19.17
N VAL A 61 21.79 -24.07 18.86
CA VAL A 61 20.66 -23.18 19.15
C VAL A 61 19.66 -23.95 20.00
N THR A 62 19.33 -23.42 21.17
CA THR A 62 18.44 -24.06 22.15
C THR A 62 17.31 -23.11 22.52
N PHE A 63 16.10 -23.65 22.64
CA PHE A 63 14.92 -22.93 23.11
C PHE A 63 14.54 -23.47 24.49
N VAL A 64 14.40 -22.59 25.49
CA VAL A 64 14.05 -22.94 26.86
C VAL A 64 12.76 -22.24 27.26
N GLY A 65 11.78 -22.99 27.75
CA GLY A 65 10.49 -22.46 28.20
C GLY A 65 9.41 -22.38 27.10
N ALA A 66 9.69 -22.87 25.91
CA ALA A 66 8.71 -22.99 24.83
C ALA A 66 7.78 -24.20 25.15
N SER A 67 6.47 -23.95 25.11
CA SER A 67 5.42 -24.98 25.21
C SER A 67 4.38 -24.91 24.12
N ALA A 68 4.15 -23.71 23.56
CA ALA A 68 3.17 -23.43 22.50
C ALA A 68 3.68 -23.80 21.09
N PHE A 69 5.01 -23.91 20.95
CA PHE A 69 5.68 -24.28 19.70
C PHE A 69 6.66 -25.43 19.94
N SER A 70 6.76 -26.31 18.98
CA SER A 70 7.82 -27.31 18.96
C SER A 70 9.17 -26.68 18.56
N ASP A 71 10.27 -27.31 18.97
CA ASP A 71 11.64 -26.90 18.57
C ASP A 71 11.78 -26.83 17.05
N ALA A 72 11.15 -27.73 16.32
CA ALA A 72 11.19 -27.76 14.86
C ALA A 72 10.49 -26.53 14.22
N GLU A 73 9.35 -26.12 14.78
CA GLU A 73 8.65 -24.91 14.33
C GLU A 73 9.50 -23.66 14.59
N LEU A 74 10.08 -23.53 15.81
CA LEU A 74 10.91 -22.38 16.17
C LEU A 74 12.18 -22.31 15.30
N ARG A 75 12.85 -23.45 15.04
CA ARG A 75 14.00 -23.53 14.13
C ARG A 75 13.63 -23.13 12.71
N GLY A 76 12.42 -23.41 12.25
CA GLY A 76 11.93 -22.99 10.93
C GLY A 76 11.75 -21.47 10.78
N GLN A 77 11.65 -20.74 11.90
CA GLN A 77 11.46 -19.30 11.92
C GLN A 77 12.76 -18.50 11.95
N ILE A 78 13.86 -19.06 12.42
CA ILE A 78 15.14 -18.38 12.59
C ILE A 78 16.07 -18.57 11.39
N VAL A 79 16.99 -17.62 11.20
CA VAL A 79 18.06 -17.67 10.20
C VAL A 79 19.36 -18.21 10.79
N GLY A 80 19.62 -17.94 12.07
CA GLY A 80 20.80 -18.35 12.79
C GLY A 80 20.80 -19.85 13.10
N LEU A 81 21.16 -20.68 12.13
CA LEU A 81 21.23 -22.14 12.27
C LEU A 81 22.66 -22.60 12.54
N PRO A 82 22.85 -23.78 13.20
CA PRO A 82 24.18 -24.34 13.46
C PRO A 82 25.07 -24.40 12.21
N GLY A 83 26.34 -24.01 12.36
CA GLY A 83 27.31 -23.95 11.29
C GLY A 83 27.33 -22.66 10.46
N ARG A 84 26.32 -21.78 10.59
CA ARG A 84 26.30 -20.46 9.95
C ARG A 84 27.24 -19.48 10.69
N PRO A 85 27.70 -18.42 10.00
CA PRO A 85 28.42 -17.33 10.67
C PRO A 85 27.54 -16.74 11.79
N PHE A 86 28.14 -16.46 12.92
CA PHE A 86 27.48 -15.80 14.03
C PHE A 86 27.39 -14.28 13.79
N SER A 87 26.24 -13.70 14.14
CA SER A 87 26.00 -12.26 14.11
C SER A 87 25.00 -11.88 15.19
N ASP A 88 25.37 -10.94 16.07
CA ASP A 88 24.46 -10.39 17.09
C ASP A 88 23.21 -9.74 16.46
N VAL A 89 23.35 -9.15 15.28
CA VAL A 89 22.25 -8.53 14.53
C VAL A 89 21.26 -9.60 14.06
N GLU A 90 21.77 -10.74 13.56
CA GLU A 90 20.91 -11.86 13.15
C GLU A 90 20.22 -12.50 14.36
N VAL A 91 20.90 -12.67 15.50
CA VAL A 91 20.29 -13.18 16.73
C VAL A 91 19.18 -12.24 17.23
N ALA A 92 19.39 -10.93 17.18
CA ALA A 92 18.36 -9.96 17.53
C ALA A 92 17.16 -10.00 16.55
N ALA A 93 17.40 -10.14 15.25
CA ALA A 93 16.36 -10.29 14.25
C ALA A 93 15.57 -11.61 14.41
N ASP A 94 16.28 -12.70 14.74
CA ASP A 94 15.65 -13.98 15.03
C ASP A 94 14.76 -13.91 16.29
N ARG A 95 15.24 -13.23 17.36
CA ARG A 95 14.41 -12.95 18.55
C ARG A 95 13.13 -12.18 18.19
N ASP A 96 13.24 -11.11 17.38
CA ASP A 96 12.09 -10.30 16.99
C ASP A 96 11.09 -11.11 16.16
N LYS A 97 11.59 -11.99 15.30
CA LYS A 97 10.75 -12.87 14.51
C LYS A 97 10.02 -13.92 15.36
N LEU A 98 10.71 -14.51 16.33
CA LEU A 98 10.09 -15.40 17.29
C LEU A 98 9.04 -14.69 18.14
N ASP A 99 9.32 -13.48 18.64
CA ASP A 99 8.35 -12.65 19.40
C ASP A 99 7.09 -12.39 18.54
N GLN A 100 7.26 -12.06 17.26
CA GLN A 100 6.14 -11.86 16.35
C GLN A 100 5.29 -13.14 16.16
N GLU A 101 5.93 -14.31 16.01
CA GLU A 101 5.20 -15.59 15.86
C GLU A 101 4.40 -15.96 17.13
N TYR A 102 4.96 -15.70 18.31
CA TYR A 102 4.23 -15.87 19.55
C TYR A 102 3.02 -14.92 19.64
N ARG A 103 3.20 -13.63 19.27
CA ARG A 103 2.10 -12.66 19.24
C ARG A 103 1.04 -13.00 18.22
N ASN A 104 1.41 -13.61 17.10
CA ASN A 104 0.45 -14.09 16.10
C ASN A 104 -0.38 -15.27 16.61
N ARG A 105 0.10 -16.00 17.63
CA ARG A 105 -0.67 -17.04 18.33
C ARG A 105 -1.36 -16.54 19.60
N GLY A 106 -1.34 -15.24 19.87
CA GLY A 106 -2.04 -14.62 21.01
C GLY A 106 -1.23 -14.52 22.29
N PHE A 107 0.05 -14.78 22.28
CA PHE A 107 0.93 -14.58 23.45
C PHE A 107 1.44 -13.15 23.48
N ASP A 108 0.55 -12.20 23.81
CA ASP A 108 0.82 -10.75 23.79
C ASP A 108 1.85 -10.30 24.85
N ALA A 109 2.02 -11.06 25.90
CA ALA A 109 2.96 -10.82 27.00
C ALA A 109 4.26 -11.64 26.92
N VAL A 110 4.54 -12.27 25.78
CA VAL A 110 5.76 -13.06 25.61
C VAL A 110 7.00 -12.21 25.81
N VAL A 111 8.01 -12.78 26.47
CA VAL A 111 9.33 -12.19 26.64
C VAL A 111 10.37 -13.21 26.18
N ILE A 112 11.17 -12.85 25.20
CA ILE A 112 12.23 -13.70 24.63
C ILE A 112 13.57 -13.03 24.87
N THR A 113 14.45 -13.72 25.62
CA THR A 113 15.78 -13.23 25.95
C THR A 113 16.83 -14.15 25.33
N PRO A 114 17.59 -13.67 24.33
CA PRO A 114 18.71 -14.42 23.79
C PRO A 114 19.90 -14.31 24.71
N ARG A 115 20.63 -15.41 24.86
CA ARG A 115 21.93 -15.50 25.53
C ARG A 115 22.91 -16.18 24.60
N VAL A 116 24.08 -15.58 24.44
CA VAL A 116 25.16 -16.12 23.62
C VAL A 116 26.32 -16.56 24.52
N GLU A 117 26.78 -17.78 24.33
CA GLU A 117 27.95 -18.34 25.02
C GLU A 117 29.01 -18.69 23.99
N LEU A 118 30.16 -17.99 24.06
CA LEU A 118 31.28 -18.25 23.17
C LEU A 118 32.11 -19.45 23.68
N ARG A 119 32.49 -20.32 22.77
CA ARG A 119 33.30 -21.53 23.03
C ARG A 119 34.46 -21.63 22.07
N ASN A 120 35.38 -22.55 22.36
CA ASN A 120 36.50 -22.89 21.49
C ASN A 120 37.34 -21.68 21.09
N THR A 121 37.72 -20.84 22.07
CA THR A 121 38.50 -19.62 21.82
C THR A 121 37.77 -18.68 20.81
N ASP A 122 36.46 -18.46 21.06
CA ASP A 122 35.56 -17.56 20.29
C ASP A 122 35.31 -17.97 18.83
N THR A 123 35.60 -19.25 18.48
CA THR A 123 35.28 -19.76 17.14
C THR A 123 33.87 -20.35 17.02
N GLU A 124 33.23 -20.65 18.16
CA GLU A 124 31.85 -21.16 18.22
C GLU A 124 30.99 -20.32 19.18
N ALA A 125 29.75 -20.04 18.80
CA ALA A 125 28.79 -19.34 19.60
C ALA A 125 27.54 -20.22 19.78
N ASP A 126 27.23 -20.62 21.03
CA ASP A 126 25.96 -21.26 21.35
C ASP A 126 24.93 -20.19 21.69
N VAL A 127 23.76 -20.30 21.08
CA VAL A 127 22.66 -19.34 21.27
C VAL A 127 21.51 -20.02 22.03
N VAL A 128 21.12 -19.45 23.17
CA VAL A 128 20.02 -19.93 23.99
C VAL A 128 18.91 -18.86 23.99
N PHE A 129 17.75 -19.16 23.44
CA PHE A 129 16.56 -18.33 23.56
C PHE A 129 15.75 -18.77 24.77
N THR A 130 15.73 -17.97 25.82
CA THR A 130 14.84 -18.18 26.98
C THR A 130 13.52 -17.49 26.74
N ILE A 131 12.43 -18.27 26.76
CA ILE A 131 11.09 -17.83 26.37
C ILE A 131 10.18 -17.91 27.57
N ALA A 132 9.62 -16.79 27.98
CA ALA A 132 8.54 -16.70 28.95
C ALA A 132 7.26 -16.37 28.18
N GLU A 133 6.45 -17.39 27.87
CA GLU A 133 5.28 -17.26 26.98
C GLU A 133 4.18 -16.38 27.56
N GLY A 134 3.96 -16.45 28.87
CA GLY A 134 2.79 -15.84 29.51
C GLY A 134 1.48 -16.55 29.14
N PRO A 135 0.33 -16.03 29.57
CA PRO A 135 -0.97 -16.58 29.22
C PRO A 135 -1.34 -16.22 27.78
N GLN A 136 -1.97 -17.16 27.03
CA GLN A 136 -2.52 -16.89 25.72
C GLN A 136 -3.74 -15.97 25.84
N ALA A 137 -3.68 -14.81 25.21
CA ALA A 137 -4.77 -13.85 25.15
C ALA A 137 -5.84 -14.32 24.15
N ILE A 138 -7.10 -14.32 24.59
CA ILE A 138 -8.27 -14.68 23.77
C ILE A 138 -9.13 -13.42 23.57
N VAL A 139 -9.60 -13.19 22.35
CA VAL A 139 -10.55 -12.11 22.07
C VAL A 139 -11.88 -12.41 22.76
N ASP A 140 -12.32 -11.53 23.65
CA ASP A 140 -13.63 -11.65 24.32
C ASP A 140 -14.71 -10.98 23.49
N HIS A 141 -14.68 -9.66 23.40
CA HIS A 141 -15.64 -8.88 22.62
C HIS A 141 -14.92 -7.99 21.60
N ILE A 142 -15.62 -7.71 20.49
CA ILE A 142 -15.19 -6.74 19.50
C ILE A 142 -16.20 -5.59 19.54
N VAL A 143 -15.71 -4.40 19.91
CA VAL A 143 -16.54 -3.19 20.03
C VAL A 143 -16.17 -2.20 18.94
N VAL A 144 -17.13 -1.89 18.05
CA VAL A 144 -16.95 -0.92 16.98
C VAL A 144 -17.51 0.42 17.41
N ILE A 145 -16.70 1.49 17.32
CA ILE A 145 -17.11 2.85 17.68
C ILE A 145 -16.74 3.86 16.60
N GLY A 146 -17.54 4.93 16.47
CA GLY A 146 -17.32 6.02 15.52
C GLY A 146 -17.97 5.84 14.14
N ASN A 147 -18.61 4.72 13.88
CA ASN A 147 -19.31 4.39 12.63
C ASN A 147 -20.74 4.97 12.60
N ARG A 148 -20.86 6.25 12.32
CA ARG A 148 -22.17 6.94 12.31
C ARG A 148 -23.03 6.60 11.08
N ARG A 149 -22.41 6.38 9.93
CA ARG A 149 -23.04 6.10 8.63
C ARG A 149 -22.79 4.69 8.14
N THR A 150 -21.63 4.13 8.49
CA THR A 150 -21.23 2.79 8.09
C THR A 150 -21.88 1.77 9.01
N LYS A 151 -22.49 0.75 8.46
CA LYS A 151 -23.05 -0.36 9.25
C LYS A 151 -21.93 -1.14 9.92
N THR A 152 -22.13 -1.51 11.18
CA THR A 152 -21.20 -2.34 11.96
C THR A 152 -20.85 -3.62 11.21
N ALA A 153 -21.82 -4.31 10.61
CA ALA A 153 -21.61 -5.50 9.80
C ALA A 153 -20.69 -5.26 8.57
N THR A 154 -20.59 -4.02 8.05
CA THR A 154 -19.67 -3.69 6.96
C THR A 154 -18.22 -3.63 7.46
N ILE A 155 -18.01 -3.20 8.70
CA ILE A 155 -16.72 -3.17 9.37
C ILE A 155 -16.31 -4.59 9.81
N GLU A 156 -17.19 -5.28 10.53
CA GLU A 156 -16.97 -6.65 11.04
C GLU A 156 -16.58 -7.62 9.93
N ARG A 157 -17.14 -7.50 8.76
CA ARG A 157 -16.81 -8.33 7.59
C ARG A 157 -15.35 -8.21 7.15
N GLU A 158 -14.69 -7.10 7.43
CA GLU A 158 -13.29 -6.86 7.09
C GLU A 158 -12.33 -7.24 8.22
N LEU A 159 -12.85 -7.57 9.40
CA LEU A 159 -12.02 -8.02 10.50
C LEU A 159 -11.60 -9.48 10.30
N MET A 160 -10.31 -9.73 10.53
CA MET A 160 -9.72 -11.08 10.50
C MET A 160 -9.72 -11.74 11.88
N ILE A 161 -10.12 -10.99 12.91
CA ILE A 161 -10.27 -11.45 14.29
C ILE A 161 -11.73 -11.83 14.58
N LYS A 162 -11.93 -12.77 15.50
CA LYS A 162 -13.26 -13.19 15.97
C LYS A 162 -13.24 -13.41 17.47
N ALA A 163 -14.36 -13.14 18.14
CA ALA A 163 -14.55 -13.48 19.54
C ALA A 163 -14.34 -14.98 19.77
N GLY A 164 -13.71 -15.34 20.88
CA GLY A 164 -13.38 -16.71 21.25
C GLY A 164 -12.11 -17.26 20.61
N GLN A 165 -11.44 -16.54 19.72
CA GLN A 165 -10.18 -16.96 19.09
C GLN A 165 -8.97 -16.30 19.76
N PRO A 166 -7.77 -16.89 19.65
CA PRO A 166 -6.54 -16.24 20.09
C PRO A 166 -6.38 -14.85 19.45
N LEU A 167 -5.82 -13.91 20.20
CA LEU A 167 -5.54 -12.56 19.76
C LEU A 167 -4.34 -12.56 18.80
N ASP A 168 -4.58 -12.74 17.53
CA ASP A 168 -3.56 -12.78 16.48
C ASP A 168 -3.15 -11.35 16.09
N ALA A 169 -1.87 -11.00 16.33
CA ALA A 169 -1.32 -9.69 16.00
C ALA A 169 -1.29 -9.41 14.50
N ALA A 170 -0.99 -10.40 13.66
CA ALA A 170 -1.01 -10.26 12.21
C ALA A 170 -2.44 -10.03 11.71
N ALA A 171 -3.44 -10.72 12.29
CA ALA A 171 -4.84 -10.52 11.95
C ALA A 171 -5.35 -9.12 12.33
N LEU A 172 -4.84 -8.51 13.42
CA LEU A 172 -5.15 -7.11 13.76
C LEU A 172 -4.64 -6.15 12.68
N VAL A 173 -3.38 -6.31 12.26
CA VAL A 173 -2.75 -5.48 11.21
C VAL A 173 -3.49 -5.66 9.88
N GLU A 174 -3.78 -6.90 9.49
CA GLU A 174 -4.53 -7.19 8.26
C GLU A 174 -5.93 -6.58 8.31
N SER A 175 -6.64 -6.69 9.44
CA SER A 175 -7.95 -6.06 9.63
C SER A 175 -7.88 -4.54 9.43
N GLN A 176 -6.86 -3.88 9.97
CA GLN A 176 -6.66 -2.44 9.79
C GLN A 176 -6.39 -2.10 8.32
N GLN A 177 -5.57 -2.89 7.61
CA GLN A 177 -5.30 -2.69 6.18
C GLN A 177 -6.56 -2.88 5.33
N ARG A 178 -7.36 -3.92 5.61
CA ARG A 178 -8.63 -4.18 4.89
C ARG A 178 -9.65 -3.07 5.10
N LEU A 179 -9.80 -2.58 6.33
CA LEU A 179 -10.65 -1.43 6.63
C LEU A 179 -10.13 -0.17 5.92
N GLY A 180 -8.82 0.06 5.88
CA GLY A 180 -8.20 1.16 5.14
C GLY A 180 -8.48 1.10 3.65
N ALA A 181 -8.44 -0.09 3.06
CA ALA A 181 -8.71 -0.32 1.64
C ALA A 181 -10.16 0.01 1.22
N LEU A 182 -11.11 0.04 2.17
CA LEU A 182 -12.48 0.50 1.87
C LEU A 182 -12.53 1.97 1.46
N GLY A 183 -11.57 2.80 1.89
CA GLY A 183 -11.54 4.24 1.63
C GLY A 183 -12.67 5.03 2.30
N LEU A 184 -13.31 4.45 3.32
CA LEU A 184 -14.44 5.05 4.05
C LEU A 184 -14.00 5.85 5.27
N PHE A 185 -12.79 5.60 5.76
CA PHE A 185 -12.30 6.11 7.03
C PHE A 185 -11.05 6.96 6.85
N ARG A 186 -10.95 8.06 7.61
CA ARG A 186 -9.75 8.90 7.69
C ARG A 186 -8.76 8.35 8.70
N ARG A 187 -9.27 7.74 9.77
CA ARG A 187 -8.49 7.12 10.83
C ARG A 187 -9.13 5.81 11.22
N ILE A 188 -8.29 4.82 11.44
CA ILE A 188 -8.67 3.49 11.92
C ILE A 188 -7.68 3.13 13.01
N GLN A 189 -8.19 2.77 14.18
CA GLN A 189 -7.38 2.31 15.29
C GLN A 189 -8.03 1.03 15.85
N ILE A 190 -7.25 -0.02 15.95
CA ILE A 190 -7.66 -1.29 16.53
C ILE A 190 -6.80 -1.51 17.77
N THR A 191 -7.41 -1.50 18.94
CA THR A 191 -6.69 -1.54 20.22
C THR A 191 -7.24 -2.68 21.08
N PRO A 192 -6.43 -3.69 21.39
CA PRO A 192 -6.76 -4.66 22.43
C PRO A 192 -6.72 -4.00 23.80
N VAL A 193 -7.72 -4.27 24.62
CA VAL A 193 -7.83 -3.77 26.00
C VAL A 193 -7.75 -4.96 26.95
N ALA A 194 -6.75 -4.92 27.83
CA ALA A 194 -6.56 -5.94 28.85
C ALA A 194 -7.45 -5.69 30.06
N HIS A 195 -8.01 -6.76 30.61
CA HIS A 195 -8.64 -6.75 31.92
C HIS A 195 -7.66 -7.29 33.00
N PRO A 196 -7.51 -6.60 34.12
CA PRO A 196 -6.58 -7.02 35.15
C PRO A 196 -6.87 -8.47 35.63
N GLY A 197 -5.85 -9.34 35.57
CA GLY A 197 -5.94 -10.72 36.01
C GLY A 197 -6.59 -11.69 35.01
N GLU A 198 -7.02 -11.26 33.84
CA GLU A 198 -7.65 -12.10 32.83
C GLU A 198 -6.80 -12.26 31.56
N ALA A 199 -6.83 -13.46 30.97
CA ALA A 199 -6.24 -13.72 29.67
C ALA A 199 -7.14 -13.22 28.50
N ARG A 200 -8.35 -12.76 28.79
CA ARG A 200 -9.30 -12.22 27.83
C ARG A 200 -9.00 -10.77 27.49
N ARG A 201 -9.24 -10.41 26.24
CA ARG A 201 -9.03 -9.06 25.72
C ARG A 201 -10.26 -8.60 24.96
N ASP A 202 -10.78 -7.41 25.27
CA ASP A 202 -11.71 -6.72 24.40
C ASP A 202 -10.95 -6.02 23.30
N VAL A 203 -11.47 -6.05 22.06
CA VAL A 203 -10.85 -5.34 20.95
C VAL A 203 -11.73 -4.18 20.53
N ILE A 204 -11.22 -2.96 20.75
CA ILE A 204 -11.91 -1.73 20.33
C ILE A 204 -11.47 -1.36 18.93
N VAL A 205 -12.43 -1.35 18.00
CA VAL A 205 -12.24 -0.87 16.61
C VAL A 205 -12.81 0.53 16.52
N GLN A 206 -11.95 1.53 16.63
CA GLN A 206 -12.33 2.92 16.53
C GLN A 206 -12.11 3.42 15.12
N VAL A 207 -13.15 3.99 14.51
CA VAL A 207 -13.10 4.54 13.15
C VAL A 207 -13.55 6.00 13.12
N GLU A 208 -12.92 6.80 12.26
CA GLU A 208 -13.34 8.15 11.94
C GLU A 208 -13.71 8.20 10.45
N GLU A 209 -15.00 8.43 10.16
CA GLU A 209 -15.50 8.39 8.79
C GLU A 209 -15.03 9.59 7.94
N ALA A 210 -14.62 9.28 6.71
CA ALA A 210 -14.34 10.30 5.69
C ALA A 210 -15.64 10.93 5.15
N PRO A 211 -15.60 12.15 4.58
CA PRO A 211 -16.74 12.74 3.90
C PRO A 211 -17.25 11.82 2.80
N PRO A 212 -18.57 11.49 2.77
CA PRO A 212 -19.09 10.52 1.82
C PRO A 212 -19.35 11.11 0.44
N THR A 213 -19.40 12.43 0.31
CA THR A 213 -19.74 13.13 -0.92
C THR A 213 -18.55 13.92 -1.42
N THR A 214 -18.25 13.79 -2.69
CA THR A 214 -17.31 14.62 -3.43
C THR A 214 -18.06 15.42 -4.47
N LEU A 215 -17.71 16.70 -4.62
CA LEU A 215 -18.21 17.60 -5.65
C LEU A 215 -17.04 18.20 -6.38
N GLY A 216 -17.03 18.05 -7.70
CA GLY A 216 -16.08 18.67 -8.59
C GLY A 216 -16.80 19.50 -9.65
N TYR A 217 -16.29 20.64 -9.99
CA TYR A 217 -16.78 21.45 -11.11
C TYR A 217 -15.65 22.28 -11.66
N GLY A 218 -15.77 22.62 -12.93
CA GLY A 218 -14.77 23.46 -13.59
C GLY A 218 -15.20 23.85 -14.99
N GLY A 219 -14.44 24.74 -15.59
CA GLY A 219 -14.65 25.20 -16.94
C GLY A 219 -13.34 25.50 -17.64
N GLY A 220 -13.40 25.63 -18.94
CA GLY A 220 -12.26 25.94 -19.79
C GLY A 220 -12.69 26.20 -21.21
N VAL A 221 -11.72 26.37 -22.08
CA VAL A 221 -11.93 26.53 -23.52
C VAL A 221 -11.16 25.42 -24.25
N GLU A 222 -11.78 24.90 -25.32
CA GLU A 222 -11.15 23.97 -26.23
C GLU A 222 -10.98 24.63 -27.59
N GLY A 223 -9.77 24.65 -28.13
CA GLY A 223 -9.46 25.13 -29.47
C GLY A 223 -9.11 23.94 -30.35
N GLY A 224 -9.60 23.96 -31.60
CA GLY A 224 -9.25 22.94 -32.61
C GLY A 224 -9.61 23.35 -34.02
N LEU A 225 -8.91 22.74 -34.97
CA LEU A 225 -9.23 22.90 -36.39
C LEU A 225 -10.42 22.01 -36.76
N ARG A 226 -11.41 22.56 -37.45
CA ARG A 226 -12.55 21.84 -37.97
C ARG A 226 -12.82 22.19 -39.41
N LEU A 227 -13.20 21.16 -40.16
CA LEU A 227 -13.70 21.35 -41.53
C LEU A 227 -15.09 21.96 -41.47
N ARG A 228 -15.23 23.12 -42.04
CA ARG A 228 -16.52 23.82 -42.21
C ARG A 228 -16.78 24.07 -43.69
N PRO A 229 -18.01 23.83 -44.17
CA PRO A 229 -18.37 24.24 -45.51
C PRO A 229 -18.36 25.77 -45.57
N THR A 230 -17.68 26.32 -46.55
CA THR A 230 -17.56 27.76 -46.78
C THR A 230 -18.17 28.12 -48.11
N GLY A 231 -19.20 28.97 -48.10
CA GLY A 231 -19.77 29.61 -49.29
C GLY A 231 -20.50 28.70 -50.24
N GLU A 232 -20.90 29.27 -51.38
CA GLU A 232 -21.71 28.65 -52.44
C GLU A 232 -21.08 27.45 -53.15
N SER A 233 -19.78 27.21 -52.94
CA SER A 233 -19.07 26.12 -53.63
C SER A 233 -19.01 24.79 -52.87
N GLY A 234 -19.53 24.73 -51.66
CA GLY A 234 -19.58 23.48 -50.84
C GLY A 234 -18.19 22.91 -50.43
N GLN A 235 -17.10 23.63 -50.72
CA GLN A 235 -15.77 23.17 -50.32
C GLN A 235 -15.56 23.33 -48.83
N ALA A 236 -15.16 22.24 -48.15
CA ALA A 236 -14.86 22.23 -46.72
C ALA A 236 -13.46 22.89 -46.51
N GLN A 237 -13.41 23.92 -45.69
CA GLN A 237 -12.17 24.57 -45.26
C GLN A 237 -11.93 24.31 -43.76
N GLU A 238 -10.68 24.12 -43.39
CA GLU A 238 -10.28 24.04 -42.02
C GLU A 238 -10.35 25.42 -41.36
N ARG A 239 -11.18 25.51 -40.29
CA ARG A 239 -11.32 26.73 -39.50
C ARG A 239 -11.00 26.42 -38.04
N PHE A 240 -10.24 27.31 -37.42
CA PHE A 240 -10.00 27.24 -35.99
C PHE A 240 -11.28 27.65 -35.24
N GLU A 241 -11.76 26.76 -34.41
CA GLU A 241 -12.95 26.96 -33.57
C GLU A 241 -12.58 26.92 -32.08
N VAL A 242 -13.12 27.86 -31.31
CA VAL A 242 -12.99 27.91 -29.88
C VAL A 242 -14.33 27.56 -29.26
N ALA A 243 -14.35 26.56 -28.38
CA ALA A 243 -15.54 26.07 -27.69
C ALA A 243 -15.38 26.20 -26.18
N PRO A 244 -16.14 27.07 -25.52
CA PRO A 244 -16.21 27.02 -24.06
C PRO A 244 -16.77 25.67 -23.59
N ARG A 245 -16.18 25.12 -22.51
CA ARG A 245 -16.65 23.88 -21.89
C ARG A 245 -16.80 24.02 -20.39
N GLY A 246 -17.75 23.26 -19.85
CA GLY A 246 -17.91 23.09 -18.41
C GLY A 246 -18.05 21.62 -18.05
N PHE A 247 -17.65 21.27 -16.85
CA PHE A 247 -17.88 19.95 -16.29
C PHE A 247 -18.35 20.03 -14.83
N PHE A 248 -19.03 19.01 -14.43
CA PHE A 248 -19.37 18.75 -13.04
C PHE A 248 -19.19 17.27 -12.72
N GLU A 249 -18.86 16.98 -11.48
CA GLU A 249 -18.72 15.65 -10.94
C GLU A 249 -19.36 15.59 -9.55
N VAL A 250 -20.21 14.59 -9.34
CA VAL A 250 -20.81 14.32 -8.03
C VAL A 250 -20.60 12.86 -7.71
N GLY A 251 -19.78 12.61 -6.68
CA GLY A 251 -19.54 11.27 -6.16
C GLY A 251 -20.16 11.12 -4.78
N ARG A 252 -20.78 9.97 -4.53
CA ARG A 252 -21.26 9.60 -3.20
C ARG A 252 -20.83 8.18 -2.88
N ARG A 253 -20.11 8.03 -1.79
CA ARG A 253 -19.63 6.75 -1.25
C ARG A 253 -20.46 6.31 -0.07
N ASN A 254 -20.33 5.06 0.29
CA ASN A 254 -20.96 4.46 1.45
C ASN A 254 -22.50 4.58 1.46
N LEU A 255 -23.13 4.40 0.29
CA LEU A 255 -24.58 4.38 0.20
C LEU A 255 -25.15 3.29 1.11
N TRP A 256 -26.11 3.68 1.94
CA TRP A 256 -26.79 2.79 2.93
C TRP A 256 -25.83 2.12 3.92
N GLY A 257 -24.62 2.66 4.12
CA GLY A 257 -23.62 2.13 5.04
C GLY A 257 -22.96 0.81 4.61
N LYS A 258 -23.06 0.44 3.33
CA LYS A 258 -22.61 -0.85 2.77
C LYS A 258 -21.41 -0.74 1.84
N ASN A 259 -20.66 0.38 1.88
CA ASN A 259 -19.54 0.67 0.98
C ASN A 259 -19.92 0.72 -0.52
N ARG A 260 -21.17 0.93 -0.85
CA ARG A 260 -21.65 1.17 -2.21
C ARG A 260 -21.27 2.58 -2.65
N ALA A 261 -21.02 2.77 -3.93
CA ALA A 261 -20.67 4.08 -4.45
C ALA A 261 -21.41 4.38 -5.75
N VAL A 262 -21.77 5.66 -5.91
CA VAL A 262 -22.27 6.23 -7.17
C VAL A 262 -21.39 7.40 -7.53
N ASN A 263 -21.04 7.52 -8.80
CA ASN A 263 -20.40 8.70 -9.35
C ASN A 263 -21.13 9.13 -10.61
N LEU A 264 -21.40 10.42 -10.72
CA LEU A 264 -22.00 11.07 -11.87
C LEU A 264 -21.03 12.15 -12.37
N PHE A 265 -20.62 12.07 -13.62
CA PHE A 265 -19.82 13.05 -14.30
C PHE A 265 -20.57 13.59 -15.52
N GLY A 266 -20.59 14.90 -15.67
CA GLY A 266 -21.17 15.56 -16.83
C GLY A 266 -20.19 16.59 -17.40
N ARG A 267 -20.01 16.57 -18.71
CA ARG A 267 -19.26 17.58 -19.45
C ARG A 267 -20.12 18.08 -20.60
N VAL A 268 -20.16 19.38 -20.78
CA VAL A 268 -20.80 20.06 -21.90
C VAL A 268 -19.83 21.02 -22.55
N SER A 269 -19.87 21.06 -23.89
CA SER A 269 -19.11 22.03 -24.68
C SER A 269 -20.10 22.83 -25.54
N LEU A 270 -19.97 24.14 -25.47
CA LEU A 270 -20.76 25.06 -26.29
C LEU A 270 -20.07 25.21 -27.63
N ARG A 271 -20.77 24.80 -28.69
CA ARG A 271 -20.25 24.98 -30.07
C ARG A 271 -21.23 25.79 -30.91
N SER A 272 -20.72 26.45 -31.93
CA SER A 272 -21.58 27.16 -32.87
C SER A 272 -22.52 26.18 -33.57
N ARG A 273 -23.78 26.57 -33.71
CA ARG A 273 -24.80 25.80 -34.44
C ARG A 273 -24.62 26.03 -35.92
N ASP A 274 -24.55 24.94 -36.69
CA ASP A 274 -24.71 25.00 -38.11
C ASP A 274 -26.21 24.85 -38.43
N VAL A 275 -26.74 25.71 -39.23
CA VAL A 275 -28.14 25.66 -39.71
C VAL A 275 -28.14 24.92 -41.05
N VAL A 276 -28.90 23.84 -41.14
CA VAL A 276 -29.15 23.14 -42.38
C VAL A 276 -30.27 23.88 -43.10
N ALA A 277 -29.96 24.47 -44.24
CA ALA A 277 -30.97 25.10 -45.07
C ALA A 277 -31.93 24.07 -45.72
N PRO A 278 -33.12 24.44 -46.17
CA PRO A 278 -34.09 23.51 -46.74
C PRO A 278 -33.56 22.72 -47.98
N ASP A 279 -32.53 23.24 -48.64
CA ASP A 279 -31.85 22.60 -49.74
C ASP A 279 -30.77 21.60 -49.33
N GLY A 280 -30.57 21.38 -48.02
CA GLY A 280 -29.57 20.50 -47.46
C GLY A 280 -28.18 21.14 -47.32
N THR A 281 -27.99 22.39 -47.67
CA THR A 281 -26.73 23.12 -47.52
C THR A 281 -26.56 23.56 -46.05
N LEU A 282 -25.31 23.43 -45.56
CA LEU A 282 -24.95 23.92 -44.22
C LEU A 282 -24.68 25.43 -44.33
N GLN A 283 -25.54 26.22 -43.70
CA GLN A 283 -25.31 27.66 -43.57
C GLN A 283 -24.60 27.95 -42.22
N PRO A 284 -23.63 28.88 -42.21
CA PRO A 284 -23.08 29.36 -40.93
C PRO A 284 -24.24 29.95 -40.12
N SER A 285 -24.38 29.51 -38.89
CA SER A 285 -25.39 30.12 -38.01
C SER A 285 -25.03 31.57 -37.72
N ASP A 286 -26.03 32.41 -37.47
CA ASP A 286 -25.90 33.81 -37.05
C ASP A 286 -25.20 33.98 -35.67
N GLY A 287 -24.17 33.20 -35.40
CA GLY A 287 -23.35 33.28 -34.17
C GLY A 287 -23.98 32.61 -32.93
N GLY A 288 -25.06 31.84 -33.09
CA GLY A 288 -25.67 31.11 -31.97
C GLY A 288 -24.81 29.93 -31.54
N TYR A 289 -24.50 29.87 -30.23
CA TYR A 289 -23.88 28.68 -29.62
C TYR A 289 -24.98 27.72 -29.18
N GLY A 290 -24.70 26.41 -29.25
CA GLY A 290 -25.57 25.35 -28.75
C GLY A 290 -24.81 24.31 -27.94
N PHE A 291 -25.52 23.60 -27.05
CA PHE A 291 -25.00 22.46 -26.31
C PHE A 291 -24.92 21.22 -27.21
N ASN A 292 -24.11 21.31 -28.27
CA ASN A 292 -24.06 20.29 -29.30
C ASN A 292 -23.11 19.14 -28.97
N GLU A 293 -22.29 19.31 -27.95
CA GLU A 293 -21.39 18.26 -27.50
C GLU A 293 -21.51 18.10 -25.98
N TYR A 294 -21.91 16.90 -25.56
CA TYR A 294 -21.99 16.56 -24.15
C TYR A 294 -21.57 15.13 -23.91
N ARG A 295 -21.08 14.87 -22.71
CA ARG A 295 -20.80 13.53 -22.19
C ARG A 295 -21.32 13.42 -20.80
N LEU A 296 -22.21 12.45 -20.58
CA LEU A 296 -22.68 12.04 -19.27
C LEU A 296 -22.13 10.65 -18.99
N TYR A 297 -21.65 10.47 -17.79
CA TYR A 297 -21.04 9.23 -17.32
C TYR A 297 -21.54 8.96 -15.91
N ALA A 298 -22.19 7.82 -15.71
CA ALA A 298 -22.68 7.39 -14.41
C ALA A 298 -22.11 6.03 -14.08
N THR A 299 -21.59 5.88 -12.86
CA THR A 299 -21.12 4.59 -12.36
C THR A 299 -21.80 4.23 -11.05
N TYR A 300 -22.06 2.94 -10.89
CA TYR A 300 -22.50 2.34 -9.63
C TYR A 300 -21.57 1.18 -9.29
N ARG A 301 -21.06 1.16 -8.06
CA ARG A 301 -20.24 0.07 -7.54
C ARG A 301 -20.99 -0.62 -6.41
N GLU A 302 -21.17 -1.94 -6.55
CA GLU A 302 -21.64 -2.86 -5.51
C GLU A 302 -20.46 -3.74 -5.07
N PRO A 303 -19.91 -3.56 -3.87
CA PRO A 303 -18.83 -4.41 -3.38
C PRO A 303 -19.37 -5.75 -2.90
N LYS A 304 -18.61 -6.81 -3.12
CA LYS A 304 -18.87 -8.18 -2.62
C LYS A 304 -20.31 -8.65 -2.91
N ILE A 305 -20.67 -8.72 -4.19
CA ILE A 305 -22.00 -9.15 -4.66
C ILE A 305 -22.40 -10.48 -4.02
N TRP A 306 -23.62 -10.53 -3.45
CA TRP A 306 -24.17 -11.75 -2.82
C TRP A 306 -23.24 -12.42 -1.78
N GLY A 307 -22.39 -11.65 -1.11
CA GLY A 307 -21.43 -12.22 -0.15
C GLY A 307 -20.21 -12.88 -0.76
N SER A 308 -20.07 -12.83 -2.09
CA SER A 308 -18.88 -13.29 -2.80
C SER A 308 -17.71 -12.32 -2.63
N GLY A 309 -16.51 -12.72 -3.03
CA GLY A 309 -15.35 -11.83 -3.12
C GLY A 309 -15.37 -10.89 -4.34
N ALA A 310 -16.44 -10.92 -5.17
CA ALA A 310 -16.51 -10.18 -6.42
C ALA A 310 -17.20 -8.81 -6.24
N ASP A 311 -16.62 -7.78 -6.83
CA ASP A 311 -17.21 -6.44 -6.94
C ASP A 311 -17.94 -6.32 -8.29
N LEU A 312 -19.10 -5.64 -8.30
CA LEU A 312 -19.83 -5.27 -9.52
C LEU A 312 -19.64 -3.78 -9.78
N LEU A 313 -19.28 -3.43 -11.00
CA LEU A 313 -19.26 -2.07 -11.51
C LEU A 313 -20.24 -1.97 -12.67
N VAL A 314 -21.26 -1.11 -12.53
CA VAL A 314 -22.19 -0.77 -13.62
C VAL A 314 -21.84 0.63 -14.12
N THR A 315 -21.68 0.78 -15.42
CA THR A 315 -21.33 2.04 -16.07
C THR A 315 -22.36 2.36 -17.14
N GLY A 316 -22.91 3.56 -17.10
CA GLY A 316 -23.75 4.12 -18.17
C GLY A 316 -23.06 5.33 -18.78
N ILE A 317 -23.03 5.40 -20.12
CA ILE A 317 -22.41 6.50 -20.88
C ILE A 317 -23.42 7.01 -21.90
N VAL A 318 -23.63 8.31 -21.92
CA VAL A 318 -24.32 8.99 -23.00
C VAL A 318 -23.36 10.08 -23.51
N ASN A 319 -22.99 9.98 -24.76
CA ASN A 319 -22.06 10.91 -25.38
C ASN A 319 -22.60 11.37 -26.73
N GLN A 320 -22.76 12.68 -26.88
CA GLN A 320 -23.02 13.31 -28.15
C GLN A 320 -21.73 14.02 -28.58
N ALA A 321 -21.23 13.68 -29.74
CA ALA A 321 -20.04 14.31 -30.31
C ALA A 321 -20.36 14.87 -31.69
N VAL A 322 -19.84 16.06 -31.95
CA VAL A 322 -19.95 16.75 -33.22
C VAL A 322 -18.65 16.53 -33.98
N ARG A 323 -18.72 15.86 -35.12
CA ARG A 323 -17.62 15.69 -36.05
C ARG A 323 -17.79 16.64 -37.21
N SER A 324 -16.72 16.81 -38.02
CA SER A 324 -16.73 17.70 -39.17
C SER A 324 -17.81 17.33 -40.20
N SER A 325 -18.15 16.06 -40.33
CA SER A 325 -19.05 15.56 -41.39
C SER A 325 -20.35 14.94 -40.83
N PHE A 326 -20.45 14.66 -39.51
CA PHE A 326 -21.65 14.06 -38.93
C PHE A 326 -21.70 14.25 -37.41
N ASN A 327 -22.90 14.22 -36.88
CA ASN A 327 -23.13 14.16 -35.43
C ASN A 327 -23.57 12.75 -35.08
N PHE A 328 -23.07 12.26 -33.97
CA PHE A 328 -23.50 10.95 -33.47
C PHE A 328 -23.75 10.98 -31.97
N ILE A 329 -24.70 10.17 -31.55
CA ILE A 329 -25.01 9.93 -30.14
C ILE A 329 -24.67 8.49 -29.84
N THR A 330 -23.76 8.28 -28.88
CA THR A 330 -23.45 6.97 -28.35
C THR A 330 -24.17 6.80 -27.02
N ARG A 331 -24.85 5.68 -26.86
CA ARG A 331 -25.42 5.23 -25.59
C ARG A 331 -24.82 3.88 -25.27
N GLU A 332 -24.19 3.77 -24.15
CA GLU A 332 -23.49 2.54 -23.73
C GLU A 332 -23.90 2.21 -22.28
N ALA A 333 -24.18 0.94 -22.04
CA ALA A 333 -24.33 0.39 -20.71
C ALA A 333 -23.39 -0.80 -20.59
N ARG A 334 -22.59 -0.82 -19.54
CA ARG A 334 -21.62 -1.87 -19.27
C ARG A 334 -21.76 -2.35 -17.84
N ALA A 335 -21.77 -3.64 -17.63
CA ALA A 335 -21.67 -4.26 -16.32
C ALA A 335 -20.40 -5.12 -16.28
N GLU A 336 -19.58 -4.93 -15.26
CA GLU A 336 -18.33 -5.63 -15.08
C GLU A 336 -18.31 -6.22 -13.66
N ALA A 337 -18.11 -7.52 -13.56
CA ALA A 337 -17.92 -8.21 -12.29
C ALA A 337 -16.50 -8.74 -12.21
N GLY A 338 -15.79 -8.42 -11.14
CA GLY A 338 -14.40 -8.82 -10.97
C GLY A 338 -14.09 -9.26 -9.55
N THR A 339 -13.23 -10.26 -9.41
CA THR A 339 -12.71 -10.72 -8.13
C THR A 339 -11.20 -10.85 -8.17
N ARG A 340 -10.57 -10.58 -7.03
CA ARG A 340 -9.14 -10.81 -6.86
C ARG A 340 -8.95 -12.21 -6.28
N LEU A 341 -8.30 -13.08 -7.04
CA LEU A 341 -8.02 -14.48 -6.63
C LEU A 341 -6.79 -14.57 -5.72
N SER A 342 -5.80 -13.69 -5.95
CA SER A 342 -4.58 -13.59 -5.14
C SER A 342 -4.00 -12.19 -5.26
N SER A 343 -2.87 -11.92 -4.56
CA SER A 343 -2.13 -10.66 -4.72
C SER A 343 -1.63 -10.41 -6.16
N ARG A 344 -1.50 -11.48 -6.97
CA ARG A 344 -0.96 -11.43 -8.35
C ARG A 344 -2.03 -11.62 -9.44
N TYR A 345 -3.20 -12.20 -9.11
CA TYR A 345 -4.19 -12.56 -10.11
C TYR A 345 -5.57 -12.00 -9.79
N SER A 346 -6.20 -11.41 -10.81
CA SER A 346 -7.60 -10.98 -10.77
C SER A 346 -8.32 -11.48 -12.02
N VAL A 347 -9.61 -11.80 -11.88
CA VAL A 347 -10.49 -12.20 -12.98
C VAL A 347 -11.64 -11.23 -13.05
N ALA A 348 -11.93 -10.75 -14.26
CA ALA A 348 -13.09 -9.89 -14.52
C ALA A 348 -13.84 -10.41 -15.75
N GLY A 349 -15.18 -10.41 -15.65
CA GLY A 349 -16.12 -10.66 -16.77
C GLY A 349 -16.88 -9.37 -17.08
N ARG A 350 -17.17 -9.20 -18.38
CA ARG A 350 -17.94 -8.04 -18.89
C ARG A 350 -19.17 -8.52 -19.60
#